data_80cc87c40299b29c2ab69875b000c77f
#
_entry.id   80cc87c40299b29c2ab69875b000c77f
#
_cell.length_a   1.000
_cell.length_b   1.000
_cell.length_c   1.000
_cell.angle_alpha   90.00
_cell.angle_beta   90.00
_cell.angle_gamma   90.00
#
_symmetry.space_group_name_H-M   'P 1'
#
loop_
_entity.id
_entity.type
_entity.pdbx_description
1 polymer ?
#
loop_
_entity_poly.entity_id
_entity_poly.type
_entity_poly.pdbx_seq_one_letter_code
_entity_poly.pdbx_strand_id
1 'polypeptide(L)'
;MIVISSHRALKDSPEVAKNQIRAHKSWQNVFDEILYFGDPEPELTCPKTSFITSEDFPPIAAMATAASMGGDFACLINADIVVSKGLIWAMGDVWKRGGMAATSKRYEFVDENLNDAQIVDVGIDFFGASYDLWAQVAKRVPPHYRVGHSSWDTWLMGFFNTVAPQQYWDITNRRCIYHPKHGDRKRAHHIKAIDDIYTLSCGFPMLRL
;
A
#
# COMPACT_ATOMS: atom_id res chain seq x y z
N MET A 1 -10.38 5.78 8.82
CA MET A 1 -9.22 5.11 8.15
C MET A 1 -8.69 6.02 7.06
N ILE A 2 -7.39 6.31 7.07
CA ILE A 2 -6.71 7.14 6.06
C ILE A 2 -5.95 6.26 5.06
N VAL A 3 -5.91 6.66 3.79
CA VAL A 3 -5.00 6.10 2.79
C VAL A 3 -3.89 7.09 2.47
N ILE A 4 -2.68 6.56 2.37
CA ILE A 4 -1.47 7.30 2.01
C ILE A 4 -0.88 6.66 0.77
N SER A 5 -0.58 7.48 -0.22
CA SER A 5 -0.02 7.03 -1.48
C SER A 5 0.94 8.06 -2.08
N SER A 6 1.67 7.64 -3.08
CA SER A 6 2.45 8.53 -3.93
C SER A 6 1.99 8.34 -5.36
N HIS A 7 1.55 9.41 -6.00
CA HIS A 7 1.14 9.36 -7.40
C HIS A 7 2.26 9.81 -8.33
N ARG A 8 2.17 9.40 -9.58
CA ARG A 8 2.96 9.96 -10.69
C ARG A 8 2.17 11.05 -11.37
N ALA A 9 2.83 12.02 -11.97
CA ALA A 9 2.17 13.06 -12.75
C ALA A 9 1.29 12.43 -13.83
N LEU A 10 0.02 12.80 -13.88
CA LEU A 10 -0.96 12.19 -14.79
C LEU A 10 -0.63 12.48 -16.27
N LYS A 11 0.05 13.59 -16.55
CA LYS A 11 0.51 13.97 -17.89
C LYS A 11 1.57 13.03 -18.49
N ASP A 12 2.25 12.23 -17.68
CA ASP A 12 3.37 11.41 -18.13
C ASP A 12 2.93 10.21 -18.97
N SER A 13 1.71 9.68 -18.72
CA SER A 13 1.18 8.54 -19.45
C SER A 13 -0.34 8.45 -19.29
N PRO A 14 -1.11 8.39 -20.40
CA PRO A 14 -2.56 8.20 -20.34
C PRO A 14 -3.00 6.92 -19.62
N GLU A 15 -2.23 5.85 -19.74
CA GLU A 15 -2.50 4.58 -19.05
C GLU A 15 -2.32 4.74 -17.54
N VAL A 16 -1.22 5.36 -17.11
CA VAL A 16 -0.96 5.66 -15.70
C VAL A 16 -2.06 6.54 -15.14
N ALA A 17 -2.42 7.61 -15.86
CA ALA A 17 -3.50 8.51 -15.47
C ALA A 17 -4.82 7.76 -15.27
N LYS A 18 -5.23 6.95 -16.26
CA LYS A 18 -6.47 6.14 -16.19
C LYS A 18 -6.49 5.26 -14.93
N ASN A 19 -5.39 4.57 -14.65
CA ASN A 19 -5.29 3.65 -13.53
C ASN A 19 -5.32 4.37 -12.18
N GLN A 20 -4.60 5.48 -12.04
CA GLN A 20 -4.58 6.27 -10.81
C GLN A 20 -5.94 6.94 -10.54
N ILE A 21 -6.59 7.50 -11.55
CA ILE A 21 -7.96 8.07 -11.43
C ILE A 21 -8.97 7.00 -11.02
N ARG A 22 -8.86 5.79 -11.59
CA ARG A 22 -9.72 4.67 -11.21
C ARG A 22 -9.51 4.25 -9.76
N ALA A 23 -8.26 4.12 -9.34
CA ALA A 23 -7.91 3.81 -7.96
C ALA A 23 -8.45 4.86 -7.00
N HIS A 24 -8.21 6.14 -7.28
CA HIS A 24 -8.71 7.27 -6.49
C HIS A 24 -10.23 7.24 -6.31
N LYS A 25 -10.99 7.01 -7.39
CA LYS A 25 -12.45 6.87 -7.31
C LYS A 25 -12.89 5.73 -6.38
N SER A 26 -12.15 4.62 -6.37
CA SER A 26 -12.46 3.51 -5.46
C SER A 26 -12.17 3.87 -4.00
N TRP A 27 -11.13 4.64 -3.74
CA TRP A 27 -10.72 5.07 -2.40
C TRP A 27 -11.71 6.03 -1.74
N GLN A 28 -12.35 6.91 -2.52
CA GLN A 28 -13.37 7.84 -2.01
C GLN A 28 -14.51 7.15 -1.28
N ASN A 29 -14.79 5.89 -1.61
CA ASN A 29 -15.87 5.10 -1.02
C ASN A 29 -15.45 4.26 0.19
N VAL A 30 -14.15 4.22 0.50
CA VAL A 30 -13.57 3.33 1.51
C VAL A 30 -12.86 4.11 2.61
N PHE A 31 -12.16 5.18 2.25
CA PHE A 31 -11.36 5.95 3.19
C PHE A 31 -12.04 7.27 3.57
N ASP A 32 -11.77 7.72 4.80
CA ASP A 32 -12.23 9.01 5.31
C ASP A 32 -11.34 10.14 4.82
N GLU A 33 -10.06 9.86 4.64
CA GLU A 33 -9.03 10.78 4.13
C GLU A 33 -8.13 10.09 3.12
N ILE A 34 -7.67 10.86 2.14
CA ILE A 34 -6.74 10.44 1.10
C ILE A 34 -5.57 11.42 1.09
N LEU A 35 -4.38 10.95 1.41
CA LEU A 35 -3.18 11.76 1.42
C LEU A 35 -2.22 11.33 0.32
N TYR A 36 -1.94 12.21 -0.60
CA TYR A 36 -0.95 11.99 -1.64
C TYR A 36 0.38 12.69 -1.35
N PHE A 37 1.45 11.96 -1.60
CA PHE A 37 2.78 12.52 -1.76
C PHE A 37 3.01 12.78 -3.26
N GLY A 38 3.13 14.04 -3.63
CA GLY A 38 3.25 14.54 -5.00
C GLY A 38 2.56 15.89 -5.15
N ASP A 39 2.68 16.48 -6.33
CA ASP A 39 2.02 17.75 -6.65
C ASP A 39 0.51 17.56 -6.82
N PRO A 40 -0.30 18.57 -6.51
CA PRO A 40 -1.74 18.51 -6.69
C PRO A 40 -2.13 18.22 -8.16
N GLU A 41 -3.02 17.22 -8.34
CA GLU A 41 -3.59 16.87 -9.63
C GLU A 41 -5.12 17.04 -9.55
N PRO A 42 -5.74 17.84 -10.45
CA PRO A 42 -7.18 18.11 -10.39
C PRO A 42 -8.05 16.84 -10.39
N GLU A 43 -7.67 15.84 -11.19
CA GLU A 43 -8.40 14.58 -11.33
C GLU A 43 -8.31 13.68 -10.08
N LEU A 44 -7.32 13.93 -9.20
CA LEU A 44 -7.14 13.24 -7.93
C LEU A 44 -7.65 14.08 -6.75
N THR A 45 -8.38 15.17 -7.01
CA THR A 45 -8.87 16.07 -5.97
C THR A 45 -10.34 15.79 -5.63
N CYS A 46 -10.63 15.66 -4.34
CA CYS A 46 -11.98 15.61 -3.78
C CYS A 46 -11.95 16.21 -2.36
N PRO A 47 -13.10 16.42 -1.69
CA PRO A 47 -13.14 17.00 -0.33
C PRO A 47 -12.34 16.23 0.73
N LYS A 48 -11.98 14.97 0.46
CA LYS A 48 -11.21 14.11 1.36
C LYS A 48 -9.71 14.10 1.02
N THR A 49 -9.28 14.77 -0.04
CA THR A 49 -7.91 14.67 -0.55
C THR A 49 -7.04 15.81 -0.05
N SER A 50 -5.85 15.46 0.38
CA SER A 50 -4.75 16.39 0.70
C SER A 50 -3.49 15.96 -0.02
N PHE A 51 -2.59 16.94 -0.28
CA PHE A 51 -1.33 16.70 -0.96
C PHE A 51 -0.17 17.21 -0.11
N ILE A 52 0.91 16.43 -0.09
CA ILE A 52 2.22 16.85 0.43
C ILE A 52 3.16 16.88 -0.76
N THR A 53 3.61 18.07 -1.16
CA THR A 53 4.60 18.21 -2.22
C THR A 53 5.86 17.43 -1.86
N SER A 54 6.27 16.55 -2.72
CA SER A 54 7.44 15.70 -2.52
C SER A 54 8.12 15.39 -3.85
N GLU A 55 9.36 14.91 -3.76
CA GLU A 55 10.06 14.33 -4.90
C GLU A 55 9.31 13.10 -5.46
N ASP A 56 9.59 12.71 -6.70
CA ASP A 56 8.94 11.62 -7.43
C ASP A 56 8.84 10.29 -6.67
N PHE A 57 9.74 10.01 -5.80
CA PHE A 57 9.77 8.77 -5.00
C PHE A 57 9.93 9.11 -3.52
N PRO A 58 8.84 9.38 -2.80
CA PRO A 58 8.92 9.79 -1.40
C PRO A 58 9.56 8.70 -0.53
N PRO A 59 10.35 9.10 0.48
CA PRO A 59 10.89 8.18 1.46
C PRO A 59 9.76 7.46 2.23
N ILE A 60 9.91 6.17 2.47
CA ILE A 60 8.96 5.42 3.31
C ILE A 60 8.86 6.01 4.71
N ALA A 61 9.96 6.53 5.25
CA ALA A 61 9.96 7.21 6.54
C ALA A 61 9.00 8.41 6.59
N ALA A 62 8.95 9.22 5.52
CA ALA A 62 8.04 10.38 5.46
C ALA A 62 6.58 9.92 5.39
N MET A 63 6.27 8.92 4.58
CA MET A 63 4.92 8.37 4.46
C MET A 63 4.47 7.69 5.76
N ALA A 64 5.36 6.94 6.41
CA ALA A 64 5.08 6.33 7.71
C ALA A 64 4.89 7.38 8.82
N THR A 65 5.63 8.50 8.77
CA THR A 65 5.40 9.63 9.68
C THR A 65 4.00 10.20 9.48
N ALA A 66 3.58 10.47 8.25
CA ALA A 66 2.23 10.94 7.96
C ALA A 66 1.17 9.93 8.42
N ALA A 67 1.40 8.63 8.19
CA ALA A 67 0.53 7.55 8.65
C ALA A 67 0.38 7.50 10.18
N SER A 68 1.44 7.83 10.90
CA SER A 68 1.43 7.85 12.37
C SER A 68 0.67 9.04 12.98
N MET A 69 0.29 10.03 12.18
CA MET A 69 -0.43 11.23 12.63
C MET A 69 -1.94 11.14 12.40
N GLY A 70 -2.42 10.13 11.68
CA GLY A 70 -3.76 10.09 11.12
C GLY A 70 -4.73 9.10 11.79
N GLY A 71 -4.99 9.14 13.09
CA GLY A 71 -6.05 8.35 13.72
C GLY A 71 -5.72 6.85 13.90
N ASP A 72 -6.75 5.98 14.01
CA ASP A 72 -6.56 4.59 14.49
C ASP A 72 -5.78 3.69 13.52
N PHE A 73 -6.06 3.79 12.21
CA PHE A 73 -5.47 2.95 11.18
C PHE A 73 -5.17 3.76 9.92
N ALA A 74 -3.96 3.60 9.39
CA ALA A 74 -3.56 4.13 8.11
C ALA A 74 -3.14 3.02 7.15
N CYS A 75 -3.40 3.22 5.86
CA CYS A 75 -3.04 2.29 4.80
C CYS A 75 -2.06 2.96 3.83
N LEU A 76 -0.95 2.30 3.57
CA LEU A 76 -0.02 2.66 2.49
C LEU A 76 -0.36 1.79 1.28
N ILE A 77 -0.69 2.42 0.15
CA ILE A 77 -1.16 1.73 -1.06
C ILE A 77 -0.51 2.37 -2.29
N ASN A 78 -0.11 1.58 -3.28
CA ASN A 78 0.34 2.12 -4.56
C ASN A 78 -0.82 2.84 -5.28
N ALA A 79 -0.51 3.92 -6.01
CA ALA A 79 -1.50 4.84 -6.56
C ALA A 79 -2.45 4.24 -7.63
N ASP A 80 -2.14 3.09 -8.16
CA ASP A 80 -2.93 2.38 -9.18
C ASP A 80 -3.76 1.20 -8.61
N ILE A 81 -3.75 1.02 -7.30
CA ILE A 81 -4.50 -0.05 -6.63
C ILE A 81 -5.95 0.34 -6.41
N VAL A 82 -6.84 -0.40 -7.05
CA VAL A 82 -8.29 -0.31 -6.84
C VAL A 82 -8.67 -1.12 -5.59
N VAL A 83 -9.49 -0.54 -4.72
CA VAL A 83 -10.00 -1.21 -3.53
C VAL A 83 -11.50 -1.44 -3.62
N SER A 84 -11.98 -2.55 -3.07
CA SER A 84 -13.42 -2.75 -2.89
C SER A 84 -13.86 -2.36 -1.48
N LYS A 85 -15.18 -2.14 -1.30
CA LYS A 85 -15.77 -1.90 0.03
C LYS A 85 -15.54 -3.04 1.02
N GLY A 86 -15.18 -4.23 0.52
CA GLY A 86 -14.76 -5.38 1.33
C GLY A 86 -13.55 -5.08 2.22
N LEU A 87 -12.72 -4.10 1.86
CA LEU A 87 -11.58 -3.68 2.67
C LEU A 87 -12.00 -3.13 4.04
N ILE A 88 -13.13 -2.41 4.12
CA ILE A 88 -13.66 -1.88 5.39
C ILE A 88 -13.96 -3.05 6.36
N TRP A 89 -14.58 -4.10 5.84
CA TRP A 89 -14.91 -5.29 6.65
C TRP A 89 -13.65 -6.07 7.04
N ALA A 90 -12.71 -6.23 6.09
CA ALA A 90 -11.45 -6.93 6.35
C ALA A 90 -10.64 -6.24 7.44
N MET A 91 -10.47 -4.92 7.36
CA MET A 91 -9.76 -4.14 8.37
C MET A 91 -10.51 -4.09 9.71
N GLY A 92 -11.84 -4.01 9.68
CA GLY A 92 -12.67 -4.11 10.88
C GLY A 92 -12.52 -5.46 11.60
N ASP A 93 -12.40 -6.56 10.87
CA ASP A 93 -12.15 -7.88 11.44
C ASP A 93 -10.74 -7.98 12.05
N VAL A 94 -9.72 -7.43 11.37
CA VAL A 94 -8.35 -7.34 11.91
C VAL A 94 -8.37 -6.61 13.25
N TRP A 95 -8.99 -5.43 13.28
CA TRP A 95 -9.09 -4.61 14.50
C TRP A 95 -9.80 -5.34 15.64
N LYS A 96 -10.98 -5.92 15.39
CA LYS A 96 -11.76 -6.65 16.40
C LYS A 96 -11.02 -7.82 17.02
N ARG A 97 -10.05 -8.38 16.30
CA ARG A 97 -9.18 -9.48 16.76
C ARG A 97 -7.90 -9.00 17.42
N GLY A 98 -7.76 -7.71 17.69
CA GLY A 98 -6.56 -7.11 18.26
C GLY A 98 -5.38 -7.04 17.27
N GLY A 99 -5.66 -7.08 15.96
CA GLY A 99 -4.62 -6.95 14.95
C GLY A 99 -4.06 -5.53 14.89
N MET A 100 -2.77 -5.43 14.69
CA MET A 100 -2.06 -4.15 14.53
C MET A 100 -1.64 -3.87 13.09
N ALA A 101 -1.54 -4.90 12.27
CA ALA A 101 -1.17 -4.75 10.86
C ALA A 101 -1.87 -5.76 9.97
N ALA A 102 -2.05 -5.40 8.71
CA ALA A 102 -2.53 -6.26 7.65
C ALA A 102 -1.82 -5.97 6.33
N THR A 103 -1.63 -7.01 5.55
CA THR A 103 -1.19 -6.90 4.16
C THR A 103 -2.10 -7.72 3.25
N SER A 104 -2.03 -7.45 1.97
CA SER A 104 -2.72 -8.24 0.95
C SER A 104 -1.86 -8.38 -0.28
N LYS A 105 -1.79 -9.58 -0.83
CA LYS A 105 -1.44 -9.74 -2.23
C LYS A 105 -2.54 -9.11 -3.08
N ARG A 106 -2.21 -8.79 -4.31
CA ARG A 106 -3.14 -8.18 -5.25
C ARG A 106 -3.81 -9.20 -6.15
N TYR A 107 -5.00 -8.87 -6.61
CA TYR A 107 -5.68 -9.55 -7.70
C TYR A 107 -5.52 -8.71 -8.97
N GLU A 108 -4.88 -9.24 -10.00
CA GLU A 108 -4.75 -8.54 -11.29
C GLU A 108 -5.99 -8.72 -12.15
N PHE A 109 -6.43 -7.63 -12.78
CA PHE A 109 -7.52 -7.61 -13.74
C PHE A 109 -7.09 -6.92 -15.05
N VAL A 110 -7.69 -7.35 -16.16
CA VAL A 110 -7.39 -6.81 -17.50
C VAL A 110 -8.45 -5.80 -17.93
N ASP A 111 -9.70 -6.11 -17.67
CA ASP A 111 -10.86 -5.28 -18.00
C ASP A 111 -11.51 -4.65 -16.76
N GLU A 112 -12.74 -4.19 -16.88
CA GLU A 112 -13.45 -3.59 -15.76
C GLU A 112 -14.11 -4.59 -14.80
N ASN A 113 -14.11 -5.88 -15.17
CA ASN A 113 -14.73 -6.94 -14.38
C ASN A 113 -13.77 -7.48 -13.31
N LEU A 114 -13.87 -6.98 -12.09
CA LEU A 114 -13.04 -7.42 -10.97
C LEU A 114 -13.32 -8.87 -10.54
N ASN A 115 -14.43 -9.49 -10.97
CA ASN A 115 -14.72 -10.89 -10.63
C ASN A 115 -13.77 -11.86 -11.31
N ASP A 116 -13.24 -11.51 -12.48
CA ASP A 116 -12.30 -12.32 -13.26
C ASP A 116 -10.84 -12.08 -12.86
N ALA A 117 -10.59 -11.22 -11.87
CA ALA A 117 -9.26 -10.92 -11.40
C ALA A 117 -8.58 -12.14 -10.79
N GLN A 118 -7.32 -12.37 -11.19
CA GLN A 118 -6.49 -13.48 -10.75
C GLN A 118 -5.51 -13.05 -9.68
N ILE A 119 -5.30 -13.90 -8.68
CA ILE A 119 -4.28 -13.65 -7.66
C ILE A 119 -2.89 -13.70 -8.28
N VAL A 120 -2.03 -12.78 -7.86
CA VAL A 120 -0.62 -12.75 -8.25
C VAL A 120 0.24 -12.97 -7.01
N ASP A 121 1.11 -13.98 -7.09
CA ASP A 121 1.93 -14.40 -5.95
C ASP A 121 3.11 -13.45 -5.65
N VAL A 122 3.40 -12.52 -6.53
CA VAL A 122 4.49 -11.55 -6.37
C VAL A 122 3.97 -10.14 -6.19
N GLY A 123 4.55 -9.44 -5.23
CA GLY A 123 4.23 -8.04 -4.91
C GLY A 123 3.10 -7.90 -3.90
N ILE A 124 3.33 -7.04 -2.95
CA ILE A 124 2.35 -6.59 -1.98
C ILE A 124 2.22 -5.09 -2.16
N ASP A 125 1.02 -4.64 -2.49
CA ASP A 125 0.74 -3.24 -2.81
C ASP A 125 -0.20 -2.58 -1.79
N PHE A 126 -0.52 -3.31 -0.70
CA PHE A 126 -1.36 -2.85 0.40
C PHE A 126 -0.71 -3.17 1.74
N PHE A 127 -0.55 -2.14 2.55
CA PHE A 127 -0.08 -2.21 3.93
C PHE A 127 -0.99 -1.38 4.82
N GLY A 128 -1.79 -2.03 5.66
CA GLY A 128 -2.59 -1.37 6.68
C GLY A 128 -1.99 -1.60 8.05
N ALA A 129 -1.85 -0.55 8.87
CA ALA A 129 -1.38 -0.72 10.23
C ALA A 129 -1.91 0.37 11.18
N SER A 130 -1.85 0.09 12.49
CA SER A 130 -2.10 1.08 13.53
C SER A 130 -1.08 2.22 13.45
N TYR A 131 -1.48 3.41 13.88
CA TYR A 131 -0.58 4.56 13.85
C TYR A 131 0.66 4.36 14.75
N ASP A 132 0.54 3.64 15.86
CA ASP A 132 1.69 3.28 16.70
C ASP A 132 2.71 2.42 15.97
N LEU A 133 2.25 1.48 15.15
CA LEU A 133 3.14 0.65 14.36
C LEU A 133 3.77 1.46 13.21
N TRP A 134 3.02 2.38 12.60
CA TRP A 134 3.59 3.32 11.63
C TRP A 134 4.64 4.26 12.25
N ALA A 135 4.44 4.72 13.49
CA ALA A 135 5.45 5.51 14.21
C ALA A 135 6.74 4.70 14.45
N GLN A 136 6.64 3.39 14.67
CA GLN A 136 7.81 2.52 14.76
C GLN A 136 8.50 2.32 13.41
N VAL A 137 7.73 2.18 12.31
CA VAL A 137 8.27 2.14 10.94
C VAL A 137 9.05 3.42 10.66
N ALA A 138 8.46 4.59 10.91
CA ALA A 138 9.10 5.88 10.65
C ALA A 138 10.48 6.03 11.32
N LYS A 139 10.63 5.47 12.54
CA LYS A 139 11.87 5.51 13.31
C LYS A 139 12.93 4.50 12.87
N ARG A 140 12.54 3.40 12.24
CA ARG A 140 13.41 2.25 12.02
C ARG A 140 13.66 1.92 10.55
N VAL A 141 12.82 2.46 9.64
CA VAL A 141 13.00 2.20 8.22
C VAL A 141 14.31 2.80 7.74
N PRO A 142 15.14 2.03 7.02
CA PRO A 142 16.36 2.55 6.46
C PRO A 142 16.11 3.74 5.51
N PRO A 143 16.93 4.80 5.54
CA PRO A 143 16.64 6.05 4.85
C PRO A 143 16.67 5.94 3.31
N HIS A 144 17.22 4.87 2.77
CA HIS A 144 17.27 4.64 1.33
C HIS A 144 15.98 4.02 0.75
N TYR A 145 15.07 3.52 1.59
CA TYR A 145 13.82 2.96 1.09
C TYR A 145 12.84 4.07 0.66
N ARG A 146 12.44 3.97 -0.59
CA ARG A 146 11.50 4.89 -1.25
C ARG A 146 10.42 4.11 -1.97
N VAL A 147 9.21 4.65 -2.06
CA VAL A 147 8.15 4.07 -2.88
C VAL A 147 8.61 3.99 -4.34
N GLY A 148 8.27 2.92 -5.03
CA GLY A 148 8.67 2.69 -6.42
C GLY A 148 10.08 2.15 -6.61
N HIS A 149 10.90 2.15 -5.57
CA HIS A 149 12.19 1.44 -5.56
C HIS A 149 12.02 0.01 -5.05
N SER A 150 12.99 -0.86 -5.34
CA SER A 150 12.89 -2.27 -4.95
C SER A 150 12.88 -2.47 -3.43
N SER A 151 12.10 -3.45 -2.98
CA SER A 151 12.18 -4.10 -1.66
C SER A 151 11.68 -3.34 -0.44
N TRP A 152 11.14 -2.13 -0.57
CA TRP A 152 10.51 -1.44 0.55
C TRP A 152 9.27 -2.21 1.07
N ASP A 153 8.51 -2.79 0.16
CA ASP A 153 7.34 -3.63 0.42
C ASP A 153 7.72 -4.89 1.21
N THR A 154 8.77 -5.58 0.78
CA THR A 154 9.27 -6.76 1.47
C THR A 154 9.85 -6.40 2.84
N TRP A 155 10.53 -5.26 2.96
CA TRP A 155 11.03 -4.79 4.25
C TRP A 155 9.87 -4.51 5.22
N LEU A 156 8.81 -3.82 4.78
CA LEU A 156 7.62 -3.55 5.61
C LEU A 156 6.95 -4.84 6.08
N MET A 157 6.78 -5.80 5.18
CA MET A 157 6.23 -7.11 5.53
C MET A 157 7.07 -7.81 6.61
N GLY A 158 8.38 -7.86 6.43
CA GLY A 158 9.32 -8.43 7.41
C GLY A 158 9.28 -7.67 8.74
N PHE A 159 9.19 -6.35 8.69
CA PHE A 159 9.09 -5.51 9.89
C PHE A 159 7.82 -5.80 10.67
N PHE A 160 6.64 -5.81 10.04
CA PHE A 160 5.38 -6.11 10.70
C PHE A 160 5.37 -7.51 11.31
N ASN A 161 5.89 -8.48 10.56
CA ASN A 161 5.99 -9.86 11.03
C ASN A 161 6.95 -10.01 12.23
N THR A 162 7.97 -9.18 12.34
CA THR A 162 8.95 -9.21 13.43
C THR A 162 8.43 -8.48 14.67
N VAL A 163 7.78 -7.34 14.49
CA VAL A 163 7.37 -6.46 15.60
C VAL A 163 6.01 -6.85 16.19
N ALA A 164 5.13 -7.37 15.35
CA ALA A 164 3.76 -7.74 15.75
C ALA A 164 3.34 -9.13 15.20
N PRO A 165 4.11 -10.21 15.44
CA PRO A 165 3.92 -11.50 14.76
C PRO A 165 2.54 -12.14 15.00
N GLN A 166 1.92 -11.90 16.14
CA GLN A 166 0.58 -12.43 16.47
C GLN A 166 -0.55 -11.46 16.14
N GLN A 167 -0.21 -10.26 15.66
CA GLN A 167 -1.14 -9.18 15.36
C GLN A 167 -1.02 -8.71 13.90
N TYR A 168 -0.28 -9.48 13.09
CA TYR A 168 -0.08 -9.24 11.67
C TYR A 168 -0.88 -10.24 10.84
N TRP A 169 -1.75 -9.73 9.95
CA TRP A 169 -2.74 -10.52 9.23
C TRP A 169 -2.55 -10.44 7.72
N ASP A 170 -2.68 -11.58 7.04
CA ASP A 170 -2.84 -11.65 5.59
C ASP A 170 -4.34 -11.64 5.24
N ILE A 171 -4.80 -10.55 4.63
CA ILE A 171 -6.20 -10.39 4.20
C ILE A 171 -6.42 -10.70 2.72
N THR A 172 -5.48 -11.34 2.06
CA THR A 172 -5.53 -11.67 0.62
C THR A 172 -6.86 -12.36 0.24
N ASN A 173 -7.29 -13.33 1.04
CA ASN A 173 -8.52 -14.10 0.76
C ASN A 173 -9.81 -13.26 0.79
N ARG A 174 -9.77 -12.02 1.30
CA ARG A 174 -10.90 -11.09 1.30
C ARG A 174 -11.18 -10.47 -0.07
N ARG A 175 -10.30 -10.66 -1.05
CA ARG A 175 -10.43 -10.16 -2.43
C ARG A 175 -10.84 -8.69 -2.46
N CYS A 176 -10.10 -7.83 -1.80
CA CYS A 176 -10.42 -6.40 -1.71
C CYS A 176 -9.36 -5.47 -2.30
N ILE A 177 -8.24 -6.01 -2.79
CA ILE A 177 -7.09 -5.29 -3.35
C ILE A 177 -6.86 -5.75 -4.78
N TYR A 178 -6.99 -4.83 -5.75
CA TYR A 178 -6.95 -5.12 -7.17
C TYR A 178 -5.96 -4.21 -7.88
N HIS A 179 -5.22 -4.77 -8.82
CA HIS A 179 -4.23 -4.06 -9.61
C HIS A 179 -4.56 -4.20 -11.11
N PRO A 180 -4.65 -3.10 -11.87
CA PRO A 180 -4.82 -3.19 -13.32
C PRO A 180 -3.57 -3.84 -13.93
N LYS A 181 -3.77 -4.86 -14.74
CA LYS A 181 -2.66 -5.48 -15.46
C LYS A 181 -2.18 -4.53 -16.54
N HIS A 182 -0.97 -4.07 -16.41
CA HIS A 182 -0.29 -3.26 -17.43
C HIS A 182 1.06 -3.90 -17.78
N GLY A 183 1.62 -3.50 -18.93
CA GLY A 183 2.88 -4.07 -19.40
C GLY A 183 4.01 -3.90 -18.38
N ASP A 184 4.77 -4.96 -18.16
CA ASP A 184 5.93 -4.95 -17.27
C ASP A 184 6.95 -3.92 -17.77
N ARG A 185 7.09 -2.82 -17.01
CA ARG A 185 8.26 -1.95 -17.19
C ARG A 185 9.47 -2.75 -16.74
N LYS A 186 10.43 -2.95 -17.63
CA LYS A 186 11.68 -3.64 -17.31
C LYS A 186 12.26 -3.08 -16.01
N ARG A 187 12.22 -3.87 -14.95
CA ARG A 187 12.74 -3.54 -13.62
C ARG A 187 14.25 -3.65 -13.63
N ALA A 188 14.94 -2.57 -14.00
CA ALA A 188 16.40 -2.53 -14.09
C ALA A 188 17.13 -2.54 -12.73
N HIS A 189 16.42 -2.51 -11.58
CA HIS A 189 17.03 -2.26 -10.27
C HIS A 189 16.85 -3.40 -9.23
N HIS A 190 16.52 -4.61 -9.67
CA HIS A 190 16.12 -5.70 -8.76
C HIS A 190 17.24 -6.45 -8.02
N ILE A 191 18.50 -6.28 -8.38
CA ILE A 191 19.52 -7.27 -8.01
C ILE A 191 20.15 -7.04 -6.63
N LYS A 192 20.19 -5.81 -6.12
CA LYS A 192 20.89 -5.52 -4.85
C LYS A 192 20.05 -5.71 -3.57
N ALA A 193 18.75 -5.80 -3.72
CA ALA A 193 17.81 -5.86 -2.60
C ALA A 193 17.44 -7.27 -2.14
N ILE A 194 17.83 -8.29 -2.88
CA ILE A 194 17.50 -9.69 -2.56
C ILE A 194 18.24 -10.15 -1.29
N ASP A 195 19.47 -9.70 -1.06
CA ASP A 195 20.25 -10.12 0.10
C ASP A 195 19.72 -9.55 1.43
N ASP A 196 19.18 -8.33 1.43
CA ASP A 196 18.54 -7.73 2.62
C ASP A 196 17.19 -8.40 2.95
N ILE A 197 16.51 -8.93 1.94
CA ILE A 197 15.20 -9.60 2.06
C ILE A 197 15.31 -10.92 2.82
N TYR A 198 16.32 -11.72 2.52
CA TYR A 198 16.53 -13.02 3.17
C TYR A 198 16.78 -12.91 4.67
N THR A 199 17.40 -11.82 5.10
CA THR A 199 17.72 -11.61 6.52
C THR A 199 16.48 -11.25 7.36
N LEU A 200 15.46 -10.61 6.78
CA LEU A 200 14.25 -10.16 7.48
C LEU A 200 13.05 -11.11 7.32
N SER A 201 13.01 -11.90 6.25
CA SER A 201 11.89 -12.79 5.94
C SER A 201 12.00 -14.18 6.56
N CYS A 202 13.09 -14.46 7.29
CA CYS A 202 13.28 -15.77 7.92
C CYS A 202 12.27 -16.06 9.03
N GLY A 203 11.17 -16.69 8.68
CA GLY A 203 10.67 -17.74 9.54
C GLY A 203 9.41 -17.53 10.37
N PHE A 204 8.62 -16.47 10.20
CA PHE A 204 7.38 -16.36 10.96
C PHE A 204 6.13 -16.44 10.07
N PRO A 205 5.19 -17.36 10.37
CA PRO A 205 3.93 -17.45 9.63
C PRO A 205 3.05 -16.23 9.91
N MET A 206 2.55 -15.59 8.84
CA MET A 206 1.48 -14.60 8.96
C MET A 206 0.19 -15.29 9.40
N LEU A 207 -0.58 -14.66 10.27
CA LEU A 207 -1.94 -15.09 10.57
C LEU A 207 -2.84 -14.79 9.36
N ARG A 208 -3.64 -15.80 8.94
CA ARG A 208 -4.55 -15.68 7.81
C ARG A 208 -6.00 -15.60 8.29
N LEU A 209 -6.74 -14.69 7.68
CA LEU A 209 -8.19 -14.56 7.84
C LEU A 209 -8.95 -15.42 6.83
#